data_284e6893b169a673116f25d69f0142d6
#
_entry.id   284e6893b169a673116f25d69f0142d6
#
_cell.length_a   1.000
_cell.length_b   1.000
_cell.length_c   1.000
_cell.angle_alpha   90.00
_cell.angle_beta   90.00
_cell.angle_gamma   90.00
#
_symmetry.space_group_name_H-M   'P 1'
#
loop_
_entity.id
_entity.type
_entity.pdbx_description
1 polymer ?
#
loop_
_entity_poly.entity_id
_entity_poly.type
_entity_poly.pdbx_seq_one_letter_code
_entity_poly.pdbx_strand_id
1 'polypeptide(L)'
;MYFNSEINPVLFIAEVGSNHQGNFNEAKKLVINACKTRADVVKLQILSAEKLISQKYDKKRYHHFKKLELSQKENKKLFKIIKSKKKISSASIWDVDQIDIFKKDIDIFKIGSGDIHNFEIIKKIIKTNKPLIISTGLSDVNDIKKTISFINSLNKSYIKSKKLSLLHCNTAYPTPKEDVSLGTIDYLLKKFDIPIGYSDHSIGKEIITYAFLKGAKIIEKHFSNNLKNKSFRDHEISLNQKGVNDYLDDITKINEYLKTRYQITKSEKKQNNLYSFRRSIYAKTNIKKGELFTNKNLICLRPYKKDNSRKYFNLINKKAKLKYKKNDLINL
;
A
#
# COMPACT_ATOMS: atom_id res chain seq x y z
N MET A 1 15.35 -1.39 -0.64
CA MET A 1 14.16 -2.26 -0.82
C MET A 1 13.48 -1.82 -2.11
N TYR A 2 13.27 -2.73 -3.08
CA TYR A 2 12.87 -2.37 -4.46
C TYR A 2 11.45 -1.80 -4.60
N PHE A 3 10.58 -2.07 -3.63
CA PHE A 3 9.18 -1.71 -3.70
C PHE A 3 8.77 -0.71 -2.61
N ASN A 4 9.65 0.23 -2.32
CA ASN A 4 9.35 1.35 -1.43
C ASN A 4 9.37 2.65 -2.24
N SER A 5 8.45 3.54 -1.92
CA SER A 5 8.55 4.93 -2.33
C SER A 5 9.46 5.70 -1.36
N GLU A 6 10.26 6.62 -1.91
CA GLU A 6 11.04 7.57 -1.10
C GLU A 6 10.21 8.79 -0.68
N ILE A 7 9.08 9.01 -1.35
CA ILE A 7 8.28 10.23 -1.22
C ILE A 7 6.90 9.94 -0.60
N ASN A 8 6.30 8.78 -0.95
CA ASN A 8 4.93 8.45 -0.61
C ASN A 8 4.86 7.29 0.42
N PRO A 9 3.76 7.15 1.18
CA PRO A 9 3.55 6.00 2.08
C PRO A 9 3.46 4.64 1.37
N VAL A 10 3.21 4.64 0.06
CA VAL A 10 3.16 3.45 -0.82
C VAL A 10 3.95 3.71 -2.09
N LEU A 11 4.41 2.65 -2.76
CA LEU A 11 4.87 2.74 -4.15
C LEU A 11 3.64 2.83 -5.06
N PHE A 12 3.40 3.99 -5.66
CA PHE A 12 2.24 4.20 -6.53
C PHE A 12 2.62 4.02 -8.01
N ILE A 13 1.89 3.14 -8.69
CA ILE A 13 2.05 2.81 -10.10
C ILE A 13 0.90 3.43 -10.90
N ALA A 14 1.22 4.43 -11.72
CA ALA A 14 0.29 4.97 -12.71
C ALA A 14 0.32 4.09 -13.97
N GLU A 15 -0.72 3.29 -14.16
CA GLU A 15 -0.87 2.39 -15.30
C GLU A 15 -1.47 3.12 -16.49
N VAL A 16 -0.66 3.45 -17.48
CA VAL A 16 -1.14 4.04 -18.74
C VAL A 16 -1.94 3.00 -19.55
N GLY A 17 -1.52 1.76 -19.49
CA GLY A 17 -2.22 0.65 -20.12
C GLY A 17 -2.42 0.87 -21.60
N SER A 18 -3.61 0.49 -22.08
CA SER A 18 -4.03 0.66 -23.48
C SER A 18 -4.96 1.86 -23.69
N ASN A 19 -5.05 2.81 -22.75
CA ASN A 19 -5.89 4.01 -22.85
C ASN A 19 -5.56 4.90 -24.07
N HIS A 20 -4.41 4.70 -24.68
CA HIS A 20 -4.02 5.35 -25.94
C HIS A 20 -4.67 4.75 -27.19
N GLN A 21 -5.30 3.57 -27.09
CA GLN A 21 -6.02 2.90 -28.19
C GLN A 21 -5.20 2.80 -29.49
N GLY A 22 -3.89 2.52 -29.40
CA GLY A 22 -2.96 2.43 -30.54
C GLY A 22 -2.48 3.76 -31.09
N ASN A 23 -2.91 4.89 -30.54
CA ASN A 23 -2.45 6.21 -30.97
C ASN A 23 -1.20 6.64 -30.21
N PHE A 24 -0.08 6.74 -30.87
CA PHE A 24 1.21 7.13 -30.24
C PHE A 24 1.16 8.54 -29.62
N ASN A 25 0.51 9.50 -30.28
CA ASN A 25 0.45 10.87 -29.72
C ASN A 25 -0.36 10.93 -28.43
N GLU A 26 -1.45 10.14 -28.34
CA GLU A 26 -2.21 9.99 -27.08
C GLU A 26 -1.39 9.25 -26.01
N ALA A 27 -0.67 8.18 -26.38
CA ALA A 27 0.25 7.49 -25.47
C ALA A 27 1.30 8.45 -24.91
N LYS A 28 1.89 9.28 -25.77
CA LYS A 28 2.87 10.31 -25.38
C LYS A 28 2.26 11.33 -24.40
N LYS A 29 1.05 11.82 -24.65
CA LYS A 29 0.34 12.75 -23.75
C LYS A 29 0.04 12.09 -22.40
N LEU A 30 -0.47 10.85 -22.40
CA LEU A 30 -0.74 10.08 -21.18
C LEU A 30 0.53 9.92 -20.34
N VAL A 31 1.62 9.47 -20.94
CA VAL A 31 2.91 9.28 -20.26
C VAL A 31 3.45 10.59 -19.67
N ILE A 32 3.43 11.69 -20.45
CA ILE A 32 3.88 12.99 -19.96
C ILE A 32 3.05 13.44 -18.76
N ASN A 33 1.73 13.27 -18.80
CA ASN A 33 0.85 13.70 -17.72
C ASN A 33 0.93 12.76 -16.50
N ALA A 34 1.09 11.45 -16.70
CA ALA A 34 1.41 10.51 -15.62
C ALA A 34 2.73 10.89 -14.91
N CYS A 35 3.74 11.26 -15.67
CA CYS A 35 5.03 11.72 -15.12
C CYS A 35 4.94 13.04 -14.33
N LYS A 36 3.93 13.90 -14.58
CA LYS A 36 3.70 15.13 -13.81
C LYS A 36 3.03 14.88 -12.46
N THR A 37 2.49 13.68 -12.25
CA THR A 37 1.91 13.31 -10.96
C THR A 37 2.98 12.97 -9.93
N ARG A 38 2.56 12.79 -8.67
CA ARG A 38 3.41 12.24 -7.61
C ARG A 38 3.60 10.72 -7.69
N ALA A 39 3.05 10.03 -8.69
CA ALA A 39 3.29 8.61 -8.89
C ALA A 39 4.80 8.31 -8.97
N ASP A 40 5.22 7.21 -8.37
CA ASP A 40 6.62 6.77 -8.37
C ASP A 40 6.96 6.09 -9.70
N VAL A 41 6.03 5.28 -10.19
CA VAL A 41 6.19 4.40 -11.35
C VAL A 41 5.18 4.77 -12.43
N VAL A 42 5.63 4.80 -13.69
CA VAL A 42 4.75 4.86 -14.86
C VAL A 42 4.85 3.53 -15.60
N LYS A 43 3.72 2.86 -15.76
CA LYS A 43 3.66 1.53 -16.37
C LYS A 43 3.03 1.57 -17.77
N LEU A 44 3.64 0.82 -18.68
CA LEU A 44 3.19 0.61 -20.06
C LEU A 44 2.76 -0.85 -20.26
N GLN A 45 2.04 -1.08 -21.34
CA GLN A 45 1.72 -2.41 -21.86
C GLN A 45 2.38 -2.58 -23.21
N ILE A 46 3.26 -3.59 -23.34
CA ILE A 46 3.94 -3.94 -24.57
C ILE A 46 3.34 -5.24 -25.06
N LEU A 47 2.59 -5.15 -26.14
CA LEU A 47 1.85 -6.29 -26.70
C LEU A 47 2.11 -6.46 -28.19
N SER A 48 2.00 -7.71 -28.62
CA SER A 48 1.87 -8.12 -30.01
C SER A 48 0.66 -9.06 -30.07
N ALA A 49 -0.37 -8.69 -30.83
CA ALA A 49 -1.58 -9.50 -30.95
C ALA A 49 -1.28 -10.91 -31.46
N GLU A 50 -0.29 -11.02 -32.35
CA GLU A 50 0.18 -12.28 -32.94
C GLU A 50 0.79 -13.24 -31.88
N LYS A 51 1.44 -12.68 -30.85
CA LYS A 51 2.05 -13.44 -29.76
C LYS A 51 1.13 -13.59 -28.55
N LEU A 52 0.02 -12.85 -28.49
CA LEU A 52 -0.93 -12.85 -27.37
C LEU A 52 -2.18 -13.67 -27.65
N ILE A 53 -2.72 -13.63 -28.87
CA ILE A 53 -4.02 -14.20 -29.21
C ILE A 53 -3.89 -15.15 -30.40
N SER A 54 -4.41 -16.36 -30.24
CA SER A 54 -4.55 -17.29 -31.37
C SER A 54 -5.65 -16.77 -32.32
N GLN A 55 -5.27 -16.21 -33.44
CA GLN A 55 -6.19 -15.69 -34.45
C GLN A 55 -7.20 -16.76 -34.94
N LYS A 56 -6.79 -18.03 -34.93
CA LYS A 56 -7.65 -19.17 -35.33
C LYS A 56 -8.86 -19.34 -34.38
N TYR A 57 -8.63 -19.16 -33.07
CA TYR A 57 -9.66 -19.43 -32.05
C TYR A 57 -10.38 -18.19 -31.56
N ASP A 58 -9.76 -17.00 -31.64
CA ASP A 58 -10.39 -15.74 -31.24
C ASP A 58 -9.98 -14.57 -32.16
N LYS A 59 -10.54 -14.61 -33.37
CA LYS A 59 -10.29 -13.59 -34.40
C LYS A 59 -10.72 -12.19 -33.96
N LYS A 60 -11.81 -12.09 -33.18
CA LYS A 60 -12.30 -10.79 -32.67
C LYS A 60 -11.33 -10.14 -31.72
N ARG A 61 -10.85 -10.87 -30.72
CA ARG A 61 -9.85 -10.35 -29.77
C ARG A 61 -8.50 -10.10 -30.44
N TYR A 62 -8.09 -10.93 -31.40
CA TYR A 62 -6.88 -10.68 -32.18
C TYR A 62 -6.92 -9.31 -32.85
N HIS A 63 -7.97 -8.98 -33.59
CA HIS A 63 -8.10 -7.68 -34.25
C HIS A 63 -8.25 -6.52 -33.25
N HIS A 64 -8.87 -6.75 -32.09
CA HIS A 64 -8.93 -5.77 -31.03
C HIS A 64 -7.53 -5.42 -30.52
N PHE A 65 -6.73 -6.40 -30.14
CA PHE A 65 -5.37 -6.16 -29.64
C PHE A 65 -4.45 -5.62 -30.74
N LYS A 66 -4.64 -6.03 -31.98
CA LYS A 66 -3.86 -5.51 -33.12
C LYS A 66 -4.00 -3.99 -33.27
N LYS A 67 -5.18 -3.44 -33.00
CA LYS A 67 -5.43 -1.99 -33.01
C LYS A 67 -4.76 -1.25 -31.84
N LEU A 68 -4.40 -1.94 -30.77
CA LEU A 68 -3.77 -1.34 -29.58
C LEU A 68 -2.24 -1.35 -29.63
N GLU A 69 -1.65 -2.02 -30.60
CA GLU A 69 -0.19 -2.13 -30.70
C GLU A 69 0.48 -0.78 -30.96
N LEU A 70 1.58 -0.56 -30.27
CA LEU A 70 2.57 0.46 -30.61
C LEU A 70 3.86 -0.23 -31.08
N SER A 71 4.54 0.37 -32.04
CA SER A 71 5.82 -0.14 -32.52
C SER A 71 6.90 -0.12 -31.44
N GLN A 72 7.92 -0.96 -31.60
CA GLN A 72 9.07 -0.96 -30.69
C GLN A 72 9.74 0.42 -30.60
N LYS A 73 9.84 1.15 -31.73
CA LYS A 73 10.41 2.51 -31.79
C LYS A 73 9.57 3.51 -30.96
N GLU A 74 8.25 3.40 -31.00
CA GLU A 74 7.33 4.23 -30.22
C GLU A 74 7.44 3.91 -28.73
N ASN A 75 7.39 2.63 -28.35
CA ASN A 75 7.56 2.21 -26.96
C ASN A 75 8.91 2.69 -26.38
N LYS A 76 10.02 2.58 -27.11
CA LYS A 76 11.32 3.12 -26.71
C LYS A 76 11.29 4.64 -26.47
N LYS A 77 10.56 5.39 -27.32
CA LYS A 77 10.39 6.84 -27.10
C LYS A 77 9.61 7.13 -25.80
N LEU A 78 8.57 6.34 -25.48
CA LEU A 78 7.81 6.50 -24.22
C LEU A 78 8.70 6.23 -23.01
N PHE A 79 9.52 5.17 -23.00
CA PHE A 79 10.48 4.91 -21.93
C PHE A 79 11.52 6.04 -21.78
N LYS A 80 12.02 6.59 -22.87
CA LYS A 80 12.90 7.76 -22.80
C LYS A 80 12.24 8.96 -22.11
N ILE A 81 10.95 9.20 -22.35
CA ILE A 81 10.20 10.26 -21.67
C ILE A 81 10.10 9.95 -20.18
N ILE A 82 9.72 8.73 -19.79
CA ILE A 82 9.60 8.33 -18.37
C ILE A 82 10.94 8.56 -17.65
N LYS A 83 12.04 8.07 -18.21
CA LYS A 83 13.38 8.23 -17.64
C LYS A 83 13.83 9.69 -17.55
N SER A 84 13.56 10.50 -18.61
CA SER A 84 13.91 11.93 -18.60
C SER A 84 13.18 12.72 -17.48
N LYS A 85 12.04 12.21 -17.02
CA LYS A 85 11.25 12.77 -15.91
C LYS A 85 11.60 12.13 -14.57
N LYS A 86 12.67 11.34 -14.49
CA LYS A 86 13.16 10.67 -13.28
C LYS A 86 12.09 9.78 -12.61
N LYS A 87 11.19 9.18 -13.41
CA LYS A 87 10.22 8.20 -12.93
C LYS A 87 10.74 6.80 -13.15
N ILE A 88 10.36 5.88 -12.27
CA ILE A 88 10.62 4.45 -12.43
C ILE A 88 9.77 3.95 -13.60
N SER A 89 10.39 3.25 -14.53
CA SER A 89 9.72 2.67 -15.67
C SER A 89 9.27 1.24 -15.38
N SER A 90 8.04 0.91 -15.73
CA SER A 90 7.52 -0.45 -15.63
C SER A 90 6.79 -0.85 -16.91
N ALA A 91 6.70 -2.15 -17.16
CA ALA A 91 5.86 -2.67 -18.23
C ALA A 91 5.37 -4.10 -17.96
N SER A 92 4.14 -4.38 -18.43
CA SER A 92 3.71 -5.72 -18.76
C SER A 92 4.12 -6.03 -20.19
N ILE A 93 4.81 -7.16 -20.41
CA ILE A 93 5.21 -7.64 -21.73
C ILE A 93 4.55 -9.00 -21.95
N TRP A 94 3.79 -9.13 -23.03
CA TRP A 94 3.10 -10.39 -23.39
C TRP A 94 3.80 -11.16 -24.52
N ASP A 95 4.92 -10.65 -25.00
CA ASP A 95 5.76 -11.29 -26.00
C ASP A 95 7.15 -11.54 -25.40
N VAL A 96 7.52 -12.80 -25.27
CA VAL A 96 8.78 -13.22 -24.64
C VAL A 96 10.02 -12.67 -25.37
N ASP A 97 9.93 -12.49 -26.69
CA ASP A 97 11.04 -11.97 -27.48
C ASP A 97 11.33 -10.50 -27.21
N GLN A 98 10.29 -9.74 -26.86
CA GLN A 98 10.41 -8.32 -26.53
C GLN A 98 11.07 -8.03 -25.17
N ILE A 99 11.16 -9.02 -24.30
CA ILE A 99 11.85 -8.84 -23.00
C ILE A 99 13.31 -8.45 -23.22
N ASP A 100 14.02 -9.11 -24.12
CA ASP A 100 15.42 -8.78 -24.41
C ASP A 100 15.58 -7.40 -25.03
N ILE A 101 14.62 -6.96 -25.84
CA ILE A 101 14.61 -5.66 -26.51
C ILE A 101 14.45 -4.52 -25.52
N PHE A 102 13.58 -4.71 -24.49
CA PHE A 102 13.19 -3.65 -23.54
C PHE A 102 13.83 -3.78 -22.15
N LYS A 103 14.55 -4.87 -21.85
CA LYS A 103 15.13 -5.08 -20.49
C LYS A 103 16.01 -3.96 -20.00
N LYS A 104 16.65 -3.17 -20.87
CA LYS A 104 17.43 -1.98 -20.49
C LYS A 104 16.56 -0.76 -20.18
N ASP A 105 15.35 -0.72 -20.73
CA ASP A 105 14.44 0.41 -20.61
C ASP A 105 13.50 0.27 -19.41
N ILE A 106 13.26 -0.96 -18.92
CA ILE A 106 12.35 -1.30 -17.85
C ILE A 106 13.12 -1.45 -16.54
N ASP A 107 12.66 -0.78 -15.48
CA ASP A 107 13.23 -0.90 -14.14
C ASP A 107 12.52 -1.98 -13.33
N ILE A 108 11.19 -2.11 -13.46
CA ILE A 108 10.35 -3.11 -12.78
C ILE A 108 9.47 -3.82 -13.80
N PHE A 109 9.57 -5.14 -13.89
CA PHE A 109 8.68 -5.94 -14.72
C PHE A 109 7.34 -6.20 -14.03
N LYS A 110 6.27 -6.30 -14.82
CA LYS A 110 4.93 -6.65 -14.34
C LYS A 110 4.38 -7.86 -15.09
N ILE A 111 3.82 -8.79 -14.35
CA ILE A 111 2.99 -9.88 -14.87
C ILE A 111 1.54 -9.57 -14.49
N GLY A 112 0.67 -9.46 -15.48
CA GLY A 112 -0.78 -9.32 -15.28
C GLY A 112 -1.40 -10.61 -14.75
N SER A 113 -2.60 -10.52 -14.18
CA SER A 113 -3.32 -11.66 -13.59
C SER A 113 -3.48 -12.84 -14.55
N GLY A 114 -3.75 -12.58 -15.84
CA GLY A 114 -3.92 -13.62 -16.85
C GLY A 114 -2.65 -14.44 -17.16
N ASP A 115 -1.48 -13.92 -16.78
CA ASP A 115 -0.17 -14.53 -17.10
C ASP A 115 0.56 -15.09 -15.89
N ILE A 116 -0.10 -15.20 -14.74
CA ILE A 116 0.55 -15.74 -13.52
C ILE A 116 1.11 -17.16 -13.74
N HIS A 117 0.55 -17.93 -14.67
CA HIS A 117 1.01 -19.27 -15.06
C HIS A 117 1.87 -19.28 -16.33
N ASN A 118 2.19 -18.13 -16.89
CA ASN A 118 3.06 -18.03 -18.07
C ASN A 118 4.52 -18.19 -17.65
N PHE A 119 4.92 -19.42 -17.37
CA PHE A 119 6.25 -19.76 -16.85
C PHE A 119 7.37 -19.43 -17.83
N GLU A 120 7.09 -19.37 -19.13
CA GLU A 120 8.05 -18.95 -20.15
C GLU A 120 8.47 -17.50 -19.95
N ILE A 121 7.50 -16.59 -19.88
CA ILE A 121 7.73 -15.16 -19.64
C ILE A 121 8.39 -14.96 -18.27
N ILE A 122 7.87 -15.61 -17.21
CA ILE A 122 8.44 -15.52 -15.85
C ILE A 122 9.91 -15.92 -15.85
N LYS A 123 10.25 -17.08 -16.45
CA LYS A 123 11.64 -17.56 -16.56
C LYS A 123 12.54 -16.55 -17.25
N LYS A 124 12.07 -15.94 -18.34
CA LYS A 124 12.82 -14.94 -19.08
C LYS A 124 13.06 -13.68 -18.25
N ILE A 125 12.03 -13.20 -17.54
CA ILE A 125 12.15 -12.02 -16.65
C ILE A 125 13.12 -12.30 -15.49
N ILE A 126 13.02 -13.45 -14.82
CA ILE A 126 13.92 -13.82 -13.71
C ILE A 126 15.40 -13.79 -14.14
N LYS A 127 15.71 -14.21 -15.37
CA LYS A 127 17.07 -14.14 -15.93
C LYS A 127 17.58 -12.70 -16.04
N THR A 128 16.72 -11.70 -16.13
CA THR A 128 17.16 -10.29 -16.14
C THR A 128 17.62 -9.79 -14.77
N ASN A 129 17.34 -10.53 -13.73
CA ASN A 129 17.60 -10.20 -12.32
C ASN A 129 16.98 -8.87 -11.84
N LYS A 130 15.99 -8.32 -12.57
CA LYS A 130 15.24 -7.09 -12.22
C LYS A 130 14.03 -7.40 -11.35
N PRO A 131 13.53 -6.43 -10.56
CA PRO A 131 12.31 -6.58 -9.78
C PRO A 131 11.11 -6.99 -10.63
N LEU A 132 10.25 -7.84 -10.06
CA LEU A 132 9.04 -8.36 -10.67
C LEU A 132 7.84 -8.18 -9.76
N ILE A 133 6.76 -7.64 -10.30
CA ILE A 133 5.45 -7.55 -9.67
C ILE A 133 4.49 -8.52 -10.39
N ILE A 134 3.75 -9.33 -9.64
CA ILE A 134 2.74 -10.26 -10.19
C ILE A 134 1.37 -9.93 -9.58
N SER A 135 0.36 -9.70 -10.41
CA SER A 135 -1.03 -9.61 -9.97
C SER A 135 -1.66 -11.00 -9.85
N THR A 136 -2.50 -11.20 -8.83
CA THR A 136 -3.04 -12.51 -8.44
C THR A 136 -4.53 -12.67 -8.74
N GLY A 137 -5.13 -11.83 -9.57
CA GLY A 137 -6.49 -12.06 -10.07
C GLY A 137 -6.57 -13.35 -10.91
N LEU A 138 -7.76 -13.92 -11.02
CA LEU A 138 -7.99 -15.22 -11.70
C LEU A 138 -7.16 -16.38 -11.12
N SER A 139 -6.72 -16.29 -9.87
CA SER A 139 -5.84 -17.29 -9.25
C SER A 139 -6.28 -17.62 -7.83
N ASP A 140 -6.19 -18.87 -7.47
CA ASP A 140 -6.29 -19.30 -6.09
C ASP A 140 -4.92 -19.30 -5.38
N VAL A 141 -4.92 -19.64 -4.09
CA VAL A 141 -3.68 -19.66 -3.30
C VAL A 141 -2.69 -20.73 -3.76
N ASN A 142 -3.17 -21.81 -4.38
CA ASN A 142 -2.30 -22.89 -4.88
C ASN A 142 -1.59 -22.45 -6.16
N ASP A 143 -2.26 -21.70 -7.00
CA ASP A 143 -1.67 -21.11 -8.19
C ASP A 143 -0.54 -20.13 -7.84
N ILE A 144 -0.79 -19.29 -6.85
CA ILE A 144 0.22 -18.36 -6.32
C ILE A 144 1.42 -19.14 -5.77
N LYS A 145 1.18 -20.19 -4.98
CA LYS A 145 2.26 -21.03 -4.43
C LYS A 145 3.08 -21.71 -5.52
N LYS A 146 2.43 -22.27 -6.56
CA LYS A 146 3.11 -22.91 -7.70
C LYS A 146 4.03 -21.90 -8.40
N THR A 147 3.53 -20.70 -8.65
CA THR A 147 4.32 -19.63 -9.29
C THR A 147 5.51 -19.20 -8.43
N ILE A 148 5.31 -19.01 -7.12
CA ILE A 148 6.40 -18.68 -6.18
C ILE A 148 7.44 -19.82 -6.15
N SER A 149 7.00 -21.07 -6.08
CA SER A 149 7.88 -22.26 -6.08
C SER A 149 8.70 -22.33 -7.37
N PHE A 150 8.06 -22.07 -8.52
CA PHE A 150 8.76 -22.02 -9.81
C PHE A 150 9.81 -20.90 -9.84
N ILE A 151 9.50 -19.69 -9.38
CA ILE A 151 10.47 -18.59 -9.29
C ILE A 151 11.64 -18.97 -8.37
N ASN A 152 11.34 -19.58 -7.22
CA ASN A 152 12.35 -20.00 -6.25
C ASN A 152 13.26 -21.12 -6.80
N SER A 153 12.74 -22.02 -7.65
CA SER A 153 13.55 -23.04 -8.33
C SER A 153 14.52 -22.45 -9.35
N LEU A 154 14.16 -21.33 -9.98
CA LEU A 154 15.02 -20.63 -10.92
C LEU A 154 16.09 -19.77 -10.24
N ASN A 155 15.75 -19.14 -9.12
CA ASN A 155 16.67 -18.25 -8.37
C ASN A 155 16.23 -18.14 -6.90
N LYS A 156 16.85 -18.96 -6.03
CA LYS A 156 16.56 -18.99 -4.59
C LYS A 156 16.76 -17.64 -3.88
N SER A 157 17.68 -16.80 -4.37
CA SER A 157 17.95 -15.50 -3.77
C SER A 157 16.94 -14.41 -4.17
N TYR A 158 16.16 -14.63 -5.23
CA TYR A 158 15.29 -13.63 -5.81
C TYR A 158 14.20 -13.15 -4.83
N ILE A 159 13.56 -14.08 -4.13
CA ILE A 159 12.56 -13.77 -3.11
C ILE A 159 13.23 -13.19 -1.85
N LYS A 160 14.32 -13.79 -1.38
CA LYS A 160 15.07 -13.31 -0.22
C LYS A 160 15.56 -11.86 -0.38
N SER A 161 15.95 -11.48 -1.60
CA SER A 161 16.34 -10.11 -1.93
C SER A 161 15.18 -9.15 -2.12
N LYS A 162 13.92 -9.59 -1.85
CA LYS A 162 12.68 -8.81 -2.01
C LYS A 162 12.52 -8.23 -3.43
N LYS A 163 12.91 -9.01 -4.45
CA LYS A 163 12.71 -8.65 -5.87
C LYS A 163 11.36 -9.09 -6.42
N LEU A 164 10.62 -9.95 -5.72
CA LEU A 164 9.26 -10.33 -6.04
C LEU A 164 8.28 -9.56 -5.17
N SER A 165 7.18 -9.11 -5.76
CA SER A 165 6.01 -8.57 -5.07
C SER A 165 4.72 -9.14 -5.67
N LEU A 166 3.67 -9.27 -4.85
CA LEU A 166 2.36 -9.71 -5.28
C LEU A 166 1.34 -8.58 -5.10
N LEU A 167 0.43 -8.42 -6.08
CA LEU A 167 -0.70 -7.51 -5.96
C LEU A 167 -1.99 -8.31 -5.91
N HIS A 168 -2.75 -8.20 -4.82
CA HIS A 168 -4.15 -8.61 -4.86
C HIS A 168 -4.87 -7.83 -5.97
N CYS A 169 -5.72 -8.50 -6.73
CA CYS A 169 -6.37 -7.93 -7.89
C CYS A 169 -7.67 -8.69 -8.21
N ASN A 170 -8.68 -8.00 -8.69
CA ASN A 170 -9.83 -8.57 -9.39
C ASN A 170 -9.79 -8.14 -10.86
N THR A 171 -10.17 -9.03 -11.77
CA THR A 171 -10.10 -8.78 -13.22
C THR A 171 -11.44 -8.40 -13.86
N ALA A 172 -12.42 -8.03 -13.06
CA ALA A 172 -13.63 -7.35 -13.55
C ALA A 172 -13.37 -5.85 -13.73
N TYR A 173 -13.88 -5.25 -14.79
CA TYR A 173 -13.66 -3.86 -15.21
C TYR A 173 -15.00 -3.15 -15.51
N PRO A 174 -15.57 -2.37 -14.57
CA PRO A 174 -15.12 -2.14 -13.20
C PRO A 174 -15.32 -3.36 -12.29
N THR A 175 -14.54 -3.43 -11.19
CA THR A 175 -14.73 -4.43 -10.15
C THR A 175 -15.98 -4.11 -9.33
N PRO A 176 -16.96 -5.03 -9.20
CA PRO A 176 -18.09 -4.89 -8.28
C PRO A 176 -17.62 -4.79 -6.82
N LYS A 177 -18.36 -4.06 -5.98
CA LYS A 177 -17.97 -3.82 -4.57
C LYS A 177 -17.83 -5.11 -3.77
N GLU A 178 -18.71 -6.07 -4.00
CA GLU A 178 -18.73 -7.40 -3.36
C GLU A 178 -17.49 -8.24 -3.70
N ASP A 179 -16.86 -8.01 -4.85
CA ASP A 179 -15.72 -8.78 -5.36
C ASP A 179 -14.36 -8.12 -5.05
N VAL A 180 -14.34 -6.94 -4.44
CA VAL A 180 -13.10 -6.23 -4.09
C VAL A 180 -12.24 -7.00 -3.09
N SER A 181 -12.84 -7.65 -2.11
CA SER A 181 -12.24 -8.63 -1.19
C SER A 181 -10.90 -8.20 -0.55
N LEU A 182 -10.80 -6.98 0.00
CA LEU A 182 -9.55 -6.44 0.59
C LEU A 182 -8.99 -7.27 1.75
N GLY A 183 -9.80 -8.12 2.39
CA GLY A 183 -9.31 -9.09 3.38
C GLY A 183 -8.25 -10.05 2.83
N THR A 184 -8.20 -10.24 1.52
CA THR A 184 -7.16 -11.04 0.84
C THR A 184 -5.77 -10.43 1.03
N ILE A 185 -5.63 -9.10 1.18
CA ILE A 185 -4.36 -8.45 1.46
C ILE A 185 -3.80 -8.94 2.81
N ASP A 186 -4.64 -8.96 3.87
CA ASP A 186 -4.25 -9.46 5.20
C ASP A 186 -3.83 -10.94 5.12
N TYR A 187 -4.58 -11.74 4.35
CA TYR A 187 -4.27 -13.15 4.15
C TYR A 187 -2.92 -13.35 3.47
N LEU A 188 -2.65 -12.63 2.38
CA LEU A 188 -1.39 -12.72 1.64
C LEU A 188 -0.19 -12.24 2.47
N LEU A 189 -0.35 -11.15 3.25
CA LEU A 189 0.68 -10.64 4.17
C LEU A 189 1.07 -11.67 5.23
N LYS A 190 0.10 -12.42 5.76
CA LYS A 190 0.33 -13.50 6.74
C LYS A 190 0.93 -14.76 6.12
N LYS A 191 0.60 -15.01 4.84
CA LYS A 191 0.94 -16.26 4.15
C LYS A 191 2.32 -16.26 3.53
N PHE A 192 2.75 -15.11 3.02
CA PHE A 192 3.98 -14.99 2.22
C PHE A 192 4.89 -13.90 2.77
N ASP A 193 6.18 -14.19 2.93
CA ASP A 193 7.20 -13.18 3.22
C ASP A 193 7.64 -12.43 1.94
N ILE A 194 6.66 -11.82 1.27
CA ILE A 194 6.80 -11.10 0.01
C ILE A 194 6.05 -9.78 0.17
N PRO A 195 6.55 -8.64 -0.34
CA PRO A 195 5.80 -7.40 -0.35
C PRO A 195 4.45 -7.55 -1.05
N ILE A 196 3.37 -7.15 -0.37
CA ILE A 196 2.00 -7.25 -0.88
C ILE A 196 1.47 -5.85 -1.22
N GLY A 197 0.77 -5.75 -2.32
CA GLY A 197 0.08 -4.55 -2.79
C GLY A 197 -1.31 -4.86 -3.33
N TYR A 198 -1.88 -3.88 -4.01
CA TYR A 198 -3.20 -3.97 -4.62
C TYR A 198 -3.19 -3.34 -6.02
N SER A 199 -3.75 -4.05 -7.01
CA SER A 199 -4.00 -3.55 -8.36
C SER A 199 -5.51 -3.38 -8.53
N ASP A 200 -5.93 -2.13 -8.69
CA ASP A 200 -7.33 -1.74 -8.58
C ASP A 200 -8.00 -1.47 -9.93
N HIS A 201 -9.18 -2.08 -10.10
CA HIS A 201 -10.05 -1.85 -11.25
C HIS A 201 -11.44 -1.32 -10.83
N SER A 202 -11.58 -0.82 -9.60
CA SER A 202 -12.80 -0.13 -9.16
C SER A 202 -12.85 1.32 -9.66
N ILE A 203 -14.00 1.99 -9.49
CA ILE A 203 -14.12 3.41 -9.82
C ILE A 203 -13.65 4.27 -8.65
N GLY A 204 -12.91 5.35 -8.94
CA GLY A 204 -12.46 6.32 -7.94
C GLY A 204 -11.23 5.88 -7.14
N LYS A 205 -11.04 6.49 -5.96
CA LYS A 205 -9.85 6.30 -5.10
C LYS A 205 -10.15 5.69 -3.74
N GLU A 206 -11.41 5.41 -3.43
CA GLU A 206 -11.84 4.93 -2.11
C GLU A 206 -11.22 3.57 -1.78
N ILE A 207 -11.34 2.62 -2.70
CA ILE A 207 -10.87 1.24 -2.50
C ILE A 207 -9.35 1.18 -2.31
N ILE A 208 -8.58 1.95 -3.08
CA ILE A 208 -7.12 2.00 -2.91
C ILE A 208 -6.70 2.64 -1.58
N THR A 209 -7.52 3.53 -1.01
CA THR A 209 -7.31 4.07 0.33
C THR A 209 -7.51 2.98 1.40
N TYR A 210 -8.55 2.16 1.26
CA TYR A 210 -8.76 1.02 2.17
C TYR A 210 -7.68 -0.06 1.99
N ALA A 211 -7.21 -0.31 0.77
CA ALA A 211 -6.09 -1.22 0.52
C ALA A 211 -4.81 -0.75 1.25
N PHE A 212 -4.52 0.56 1.24
CA PHE A 212 -3.42 1.13 2.02
C PHE A 212 -3.59 0.87 3.53
N LEU A 213 -4.78 1.10 4.08
CA LEU A 213 -5.09 0.83 5.50
C LEU A 213 -4.97 -0.67 5.84
N LYS A 214 -5.21 -1.56 4.90
CA LYS A 214 -4.98 -3.01 5.00
C LYS A 214 -3.51 -3.41 4.89
N GLY A 215 -2.61 -2.46 4.70
CA GLY A 215 -1.16 -2.70 4.68
C GLY A 215 -0.56 -2.92 3.30
N ALA A 216 -1.31 -2.67 2.23
CA ALA A 216 -0.75 -2.67 0.88
C ALA A 216 0.41 -1.67 0.77
N LYS A 217 1.57 -2.14 0.29
CA LYS A 217 2.78 -1.33 0.10
C LYS A 217 2.94 -0.81 -1.32
N ILE A 218 2.21 -1.38 -2.26
CA ILE A 218 2.20 -1.03 -3.67
C ILE A 218 0.75 -0.85 -4.08
N ILE A 219 0.46 0.25 -4.75
CA ILE A 219 -0.85 0.51 -5.35
C ILE A 219 -0.67 0.71 -6.84
N GLU A 220 -1.37 -0.08 -7.64
CA GLU A 220 -1.46 0.09 -9.09
C GLU A 220 -2.87 0.54 -9.46
N LYS A 221 -2.96 1.62 -10.22
CA LYS A 221 -4.23 2.19 -10.71
C LYS A 221 -4.07 2.67 -12.14
N HIS A 222 -5.07 2.39 -12.97
CA HIS A 222 -5.12 2.93 -14.34
C HIS A 222 -5.08 4.46 -14.34
N PHE A 223 -4.42 5.03 -15.33
CA PHE A 223 -4.25 6.47 -15.51
C PHE A 223 -4.86 6.92 -16.85
N SER A 224 -5.60 8.01 -16.81
CA SER A 224 -6.16 8.64 -18.01
C SER A 224 -6.14 10.17 -17.88
N ASN A 225 -6.00 10.87 -18.99
CA ASN A 225 -6.13 12.33 -19.02
C ASN A 225 -7.57 12.80 -18.85
N ASN A 226 -8.53 12.00 -19.35
CA ASN A 226 -9.96 12.28 -19.32
C ASN A 226 -10.72 11.00 -18.98
N LEU A 227 -11.57 11.07 -17.95
CA LEU A 227 -12.33 9.94 -17.43
C LEU A 227 -13.73 9.85 -18.03
N LYS A 228 -14.22 10.91 -18.68
CA LYS A 228 -15.59 11.00 -19.22
C LYS A 228 -15.62 10.84 -20.73
N ASN A 229 -16.76 10.35 -21.22
CA ASN A 229 -17.08 10.26 -22.67
C ASN A 229 -16.03 9.49 -23.49
N LYS A 230 -15.48 8.41 -22.91
CA LYS A 230 -14.54 7.51 -23.58
C LYS A 230 -15.16 6.12 -23.70
N SER A 231 -15.08 5.53 -24.88
CA SER A 231 -15.62 4.20 -25.16
C SER A 231 -14.76 3.06 -24.64
N PHE A 232 -13.47 3.31 -24.40
CA PHE A 232 -12.56 2.29 -23.91
C PHE A 232 -12.68 2.18 -22.39
N ARG A 233 -13.03 0.98 -21.90
CA ARG A 233 -13.42 0.69 -20.49
C ARG A 233 -12.42 1.13 -19.43
N ASP A 234 -11.11 1.09 -19.75
CA ASP A 234 -10.06 1.38 -18.77
C ASP A 234 -10.03 2.86 -18.36
N HIS A 235 -10.65 3.77 -19.16
CA HIS A 235 -10.78 5.18 -18.78
C HIS A 235 -11.65 5.39 -17.54
N GLU A 236 -12.74 4.64 -17.40
CA GLU A 236 -13.71 4.78 -16.33
C GLU A 236 -13.10 4.42 -14.96
N ILE A 237 -12.28 3.38 -14.95
CA ILE A 237 -11.59 2.90 -13.74
C ILE A 237 -10.27 3.65 -13.44
N SER A 238 -9.90 4.60 -14.28
CA SER A 238 -8.65 5.36 -14.16
C SER A 238 -8.76 6.50 -13.16
N LEU A 239 -7.60 6.96 -12.69
CA LEU A 239 -7.43 8.29 -12.11
C LEU A 239 -6.76 9.22 -13.12
N ASN A 240 -7.11 10.51 -13.08
CA ASN A 240 -6.38 11.56 -13.79
C ASN A 240 -5.28 12.15 -12.90
N GLN A 241 -4.56 13.15 -13.40
CA GLN A 241 -3.47 13.81 -12.66
C GLN A 241 -3.94 14.34 -11.28
N LYS A 242 -5.11 14.98 -11.22
CA LYS A 242 -5.66 15.47 -9.95
C LYS A 242 -5.99 14.32 -9.01
N GLY A 243 -6.67 13.27 -9.50
CA GLY A 243 -7.06 12.12 -8.69
C GLY A 243 -5.88 11.37 -8.08
N VAL A 244 -4.76 11.21 -8.82
CA VAL A 244 -3.52 10.60 -8.30
C VAL A 244 -2.93 11.46 -7.19
N ASN A 245 -2.81 12.77 -7.40
CA ASN A 245 -2.22 13.66 -6.40
C ASN A 245 -3.10 13.76 -5.14
N ASP A 246 -4.42 13.93 -5.30
CA ASP A 246 -5.39 13.95 -4.19
C ASP A 246 -5.31 12.65 -3.35
N TYR A 247 -5.22 11.50 -4.02
CA TYR A 247 -5.04 10.21 -3.32
C TYR A 247 -3.76 10.18 -2.48
N LEU A 248 -2.63 10.57 -3.09
CA LEU A 248 -1.33 10.55 -2.40
C LEU A 248 -1.25 11.57 -1.25
N ASP A 249 -1.94 12.71 -1.37
CA ASP A 249 -2.10 13.68 -0.29
C ASP A 249 -2.93 13.09 0.87
N ASP A 250 -4.04 12.43 0.56
CA ASP A 250 -4.90 11.81 1.55
C ASP A 250 -4.17 10.72 2.34
N ILE A 251 -3.49 9.78 1.66
CA ILE A 251 -2.77 8.71 2.37
C ILE A 251 -1.55 9.22 3.13
N THR A 252 -0.94 10.33 2.70
CA THR A 252 0.13 10.98 3.46
C THR A 252 -0.38 11.50 4.80
N LYS A 253 -1.55 12.20 4.79
CA LYS A 253 -2.23 12.64 6.03
C LYS A 253 -2.63 11.47 6.90
N ILE A 254 -3.26 10.44 6.32
CA ILE A 254 -3.65 9.22 7.03
C ILE A 254 -2.44 8.57 7.69
N ASN A 255 -1.31 8.46 7.00
CA ASN A 255 -0.09 7.86 7.53
C ASN A 255 0.46 8.60 8.77
N GLU A 256 0.27 9.92 8.86
CA GLU A 256 0.59 10.67 10.09
C GLU A 256 -0.29 10.26 11.27
N TYR A 257 -1.57 9.94 11.05
CA TYR A 257 -2.50 9.52 12.10
C TYR A 257 -2.26 8.07 12.56
N LEU A 258 -1.67 7.23 11.70
CA LEU A 258 -1.39 5.82 12.00
C LEU A 258 -0.10 5.60 12.80
N LYS A 259 0.62 6.66 13.15
CA LYS A 259 1.86 6.56 13.94
C LYS A 259 1.58 6.00 15.32
N THR A 260 2.23 4.90 15.67
CA THR A 260 2.14 4.30 17.00
C THR A 260 2.96 5.12 18.01
N ARG A 261 2.35 5.47 19.15
CA ARG A 261 3.00 6.19 20.25
C ARG A 261 2.64 5.53 21.57
N TYR A 262 3.65 5.19 22.34
CA TYR A 262 3.50 4.61 23.70
C TYR A 262 3.87 5.61 24.81
N GLN A 263 4.18 6.84 24.46
CA GLN A 263 4.58 7.88 25.42
C GLN A 263 3.53 8.98 25.50
N ILE A 264 3.52 9.66 26.69
CA ILE A 264 2.71 10.86 26.87
C ILE A 264 3.15 11.90 25.85
N THR A 265 2.20 12.41 25.07
CA THR A 265 2.47 13.35 23.97
C THR A 265 2.97 14.71 24.47
N LYS A 266 3.65 15.45 23.60
CA LYS A 266 4.10 16.81 23.93
C LYS A 266 2.91 17.75 24.25
N SER A 267 1.78 17.58 23.56
CA SER A 267 0.57 18.37 23.79
C SER A 267 -0.03 18.10 25.16
N GLU A 268 -0.13 16.84 25.60
CA GLU A 268 -0.59 16.48 26.93
C GLU A 268 0.31 17.02 28.03
N LYS A 269 1.63 17.02 27.82
CA LYS A 269 2.59 17.62 28.77
C LYS A 269 2.45 19.14 28.81
N LYS A 270 2.33 19.81 27.64
CA LYS A 270 2.19 21.28 27.56
C LYS A 270 0.91 21.77 28.23
N GLN A 271 -0.20 21.02 28.12
CA GLN A 271 -1.48 21.34 28.75
C GLN A 271 -1.55 20.94 30.22
N ASN A 272 -0.45 20.41 30.78
CA ASN A 272 -0.38 19.93 32.16
C ASN A 272 -1.48 18.89 32.51
N ASN A 273 -1.84 18.05 31.53
CA ASN A 273 -2.95 17.10 31.68
C ASN A 273 -2.70 16.04 32.75
N LEU A 274 -1.43 15.68 33.00
CA LEU A 274 -1.08 14.81 34.12
C LEU A 274 -1.58 15.37 35.46
N TYR A 275 -1.28 16.64 35.73
CA TYR A 275 -1.70 17.34 36.95
C TYR A 275 -3.21 17.40 37.05
N SER A 276 -3.88 17.79 35.97
CA SER A 276 -5.33 18.05 35.96
C SER A 276 -6.18 16.79 36.02
N PHE A 277 -5.76 15.71 35.36
CA PHE A 277 -6.62 14.55 35.14
C PHE A 277 -6.23 13.30 35.93
N ARG A 278 -4.98 13.11 36.32
CA ARG A 278 -4.62 12.00 37.19
C ARG A 278 -4.98 12.29 38.66
N ARG A 279 -4.98 11.24 39.45
CA ARG A 279 -5.31 11.30 40.89
C ARG A 279 -4.11 10.95 41.75
N SER A 280 -4.03 11.51 42.91
CA SER A 280 -3.16 11.08 44.02
C SER A 280 -4.04 10.67 45.23
N ILE A 281 -3.43 10.02 46.21
CA ILE A 281 -4.14 9.63 47.45
C ILE A 281 -4.13 10.83 48.41
N TYR A 282 -5.31 11.15 48.91
CA TYR A 282 -5.54 12.20 49.88
C TYR A 282 -6.24 11.65 51.09
N ALA A 283 -6.12 12.33 52.21
CA ALA A 283 -6.92 12.04 53.41
C ALA A 283 -8.38 12.42 53.17
N LYS A 284 -9.29 11.47 53.30
CA LYS A 284 -10.75 11.69 53.21
C LYS A 284 -11.29 12.35 54.46
N THR A 285 -10.69 12.06 55.61
CA THR A 285 -10.99 12.60 56.93
C THR A 285 -9.69 13.01 57.61
N ASN A 286 -9.73 13.62 58.79
CA ASN A 286 -8.54 13.79 59.62
C ASN A 286 -8.03 12.43 60.08
N ILE A 287 -6.71 12.22 59.99
CA ILE A 287 -6.01 10.97 60.36
C ILE A 287 -4.96 11.31 61.41
N LYS A 288 -4.95 10.62 62.53
CA LYS A 288 -3.93 10.81 63.59
C LYS A 288 -2.65 10.03 63.26
N LYS A 289 -1.53 10.49 63.75
CA LYS A 289 -0.28 9.71 63.69
C LYS A 289 -0.50 8.36 64.39
N GLY A 290 -0.10 7.27 63.75
CA GLY A 290 -0.31 5.90 64.22
C GLY A 290 -1.65 5.27 63.90
N GLU A 291 -2.63 6.05 63.40
CA GLU A 291 -3.93 5.54 62.95
C GLU A 291 -3.75 4.68 61.69
N LEU A 292 -4.57 3.63 61.56
CA LEU A 292 -4.53 2.77 60.37
C LEU A 292 -5.21 3.44 59.15
N PHE A 293 -4.56 3.37 58.03
CA PHE A 293 -5.16 3.72 56.76
C PHE A 293 -6.26 2.71 56.39
N THR A 294 -7.41 3.20 56.02
CA THR A 294 -8.57 2.40 55.62
C THR A 294 -9.26 3.00 54.40
N ASN A 295 -10.16 2.26 53.79
CA ASN A 295 -11.01 2.78 52.70
C ASN A 295 -12.00 3.87 53.19
N LYS A 296 -12.17 4.03 54.50
CA LYS A 296 -13.02 5.08 55.11
C LYS A 296 -12.28 6.42 55.24
N ASN A 297 -10.94 6.41 55.43
CA ASN A 297 -10.13 7.62 55.64
C ASN A 297 -9.18 7.99 54.50
N LEU A 298 -9.08 7.15 53.47
CA LEU A 298 -8.34 7.44 52.22
C LEU A 298 -9.29 7.68 51.05
N ILE A 299 -8.84 8.53 50.11
CA ILE A 299 -9.54 8.80 48.86
C ILE A 299 -8.55 9.19 47.72
N CYS A 300 -8.86 8.81 46.50
CA CYS A 300 -8.07 9.25 45.33
C CYS A 300 -8.77 10.47 44.70
N LEU A 301 -8.16 11.64 44.80
CA LEU A 301 -8.65 12.90 44.23
C LEU A 301 -7.66 13.50 43.22
N ARG A 302 -8.14 14.43 42.42
CA ARG A 302 -7.33 15.38 41.65
C ARG A 302 -6.98 16.58 42.56
N PRO A 303 -5.88 17.28 42.31
CA PRO A 303 -4.89 17.11 41.24
C PRO A 303 -3.88 16.01 41.52
N TYR A 304 -3.15 15.61 40.46
CA TYR A 304 -2.00 14.72 40.59
C TYR A 304 -0.81 15.45 41.18
N LYS A 305 -0.37 15.05 42.37
CA LYS A 305 0.79 15.62 43.04
C LYS A 305 1.93 14.58 43.15
N LYS A 306 1.59 13.32 43.33
CA LYS A 306 2.53 12.19 43.44
C LYS A 306 1.96 10.94 42.78
N ASP A 307 2.80 10.07 42.22
CA ASP A 307 2.40 8.76 41.71
C ASP A 307 2.21 7.76 42.86
N ASN A 308 1.26 8.02 43.73
CA ASN A 308 0.94 7.19 44.86
C ASN A 308 -0.40 6.43 44.76
N SER A 309 -1.27 6.81 43.80
CA SER A 309 -2.59 6.19 43.67
C SER A 309 -2.53 4.68 43.37
N ARG A 310 -1.52 4.21 42.67
CA ARG A 310 -1.28 2.79 42.43
C ARG A 310 -0.99 2.00 43.72
N LYS A 311 -0.58 2.68 44.79
CA LYS A 311 -0.25 2.07 46.06
C LYS A 311 -1.42 2.11 47.06
N TYR A 312 -2.62 2.51 46.60
CA TYR A 312 -3.81 2.66 47.48
C TYR A 312 -4.04 1.43 48.33
N PHE A 313 -4.14 0.26 47.73
CA PHE A 313 -4.39 -0.99 48.48
C PHE A 313 -3.19 -1.41 49.33
N ASN A 314 -1.98 -1.02 48.95
CA ASN A 314 -0.78 -1.29 49.75
C ASN A 314 -0.70 -0.44 51.01
N LEU A 315 -1.47 0.63 51.09
CA LEU A 315 -1.57 1.48 52.31
C LEU A 315 -2.61 0.99 53.32
N ILE A 316 -3.66 0.33 52.85
CA ILE A 316 -4.70 -0.18 53.72
C ILE A 316 -4.08 -1.05 54.81
N ASN A 317 -4.52 -0.85 56.08
CA ASN A 317 -4.03 -1.48 57.29
C ASN A 317 -2.58 -1.10 57.68
N LYS A 318 -1.94 -0.13 57.01
CA LYS A 318 -0.66 0.45 57.49
C LYS A 318 -0.93 1.63 58.39
N LYS A 319 -0.05 1.84 59.40
CA LYS A 319 -0.12 2.99 60.32
C LYS A 319 0.36 4.28 59.63
N ALA A 320 -0.37 5.36 59.79
CA ALA A 320 0.00 6.69 59.34
C ALA A 320 1.26 7.17 60.10
N LYS A 321 2.31 7.51 59.39
CA LYS A 321 3.55 8.02 60.00
C LYS A 321 3.45 9.46 60.49
N LEU A 322 2.50 10.22 59.92
CA LEU A 322 2.23 11.63 60.23
C LEU A 322 0.74 11.81 60.56
N LYS A 323 0.39 12.95 61.15
CA LYS A 323 -1.01 13.41 61.16
C LYS A 323 -1.39 14.03 59.84
N TYR A 324 -2.63 13.83 59.36
CA TYR A 324 -3.16 14.41 58.15
C TYR A 324 -4.51 15.09 58.47
N LYS A 325 -4.69 16.29 57.91
CA LYS A 325 -6.01 16.92 57.84
C LYS A 325 -6.77 16.41 56.62
N LYS A 326 -8.08 16.53 56.63
CA LYS A 326 -8.91 16.26 55.45
C LYS A 326 -8.34 17.00 54.24
N ASN A 327 -8.24 16.32 53.07
CA ASN A 327 -7.64 16.76 51.80
C ASN A 327 -6.10 16.91 51.78
N ASP A 328 -5.40 16.55 52.85
CA ASP A 328 -3.92 16.48 52.79
C ASP A 328 -3.49 15.35 51.87
N LEU A 329 -2.41 15.63 51.09
CA LEU A 329 -1.77 14.61 50.26
C LEU A 329 -1.10 13.56 51.16
N ILE A 330 -1.39 12.29 50.93
CA ILE A 330 -0.72 11.21 51.67
C ILE A 330 0.71 11.03 51.16
N ASN A 331 1.67 11.24 52.04
CA ASN A 331 3.07 10.99 51.81
C ASN A 331 3.41 9.53 52.18
N LEU A 332 4.07 8.82 51.23
CA LEU A 332 4.50 7.43 51.37
C LEU A 332 5.92 7.34 51.90
#